data_b657ea47e66370c190d1dd76de73a20b
#
_entry.id   b657ea47e66370c190d1dd76de73a20b
#
_cell.length_a   1.000
_cell.length_b   1.000
_cell.length_c   1.000
_cell.angle_alpha   90.00
_cell.angle_beta   90.00
_cell.angle_gamma   90.00
#
_symmetry.space_group_name_H-M   'P 1'
#
loop_
_entity.id
_entity.type
_entity.pdbx_description
1 polymer ?
#
loop_
_entity_poly.entity_id
_entity_poly.type
_entity_poly.pdbx_seq_one_letter_code
_entity_poly.pdbx_strand_id
1 'polypeptide(L)'
;RQNNANPFFLYYATWLVHTPIHTRAQDLLKKYCEKLKVEYPTNPKEWTLEGQRNPYYCAMVEELDYYIGTVLHYLSETDDPRWPGHKLEENTYIIFTSDNGGMEGHAKEVITDNYPLDKGKISAMEGGTRVPLIIAGPGIQSGVESDVMVNGLDFYPTLLSLTKSKKPEDKNLDGSD
;
A
#
# COMPACT_ATOMS: atom_id res chain seq x y z
N ARG A 1 -21.77 -4.10 -10.89
CA ARG A 1 -22.79 -3.10 -10.52
C ARG A 1 -22.94 -2.11 -11.65
N GLN A 2 -24.17 -2.00 -12.16
CA GLN A 2 -24.51 -1.07 -13.23
C GLN A 2 -24.83 0.33 -12.66
N ASN A 3 -23.86 1.02 -12.13
CA ASN A 3 -24.01 2.45 -11.85
C ASN A 3 -22.96 3.23 -12.66
N ASN A 4 -23.23 3.38 -13.93
CA ASN A 4 -22.33 3.95 -14.91
C ASN A 4 -22.36 5.49 -14.93
N ALA A 5 -23.26 6.13 -14.17
CA ALA A 5 -23.49 7.56 -14.23
C ALA A 5 -22.66 8.38 -13.24
N ASN A 6 -22.18 7.77 -12.16
CA ASN A 6 -21.49 8.47 -11.08
C ASN A 6 -20.02 8.05 -10.96
N PRO A 7 -19.11 8.94 -10.49
CA PRO A 7 -17.77 8.56 -10.10
C PRO A 7 -17.82 7.57 -8.93
N PHE A 8 -16.75 6.82 -8.75
CA PHE A 8 -16.60 5.93 -7.60
C PHE A 8 -15.50 6.44 -6.67
N PHE A 9 -15.60 6.04 -5.42
CA PHE A 9 -14.51 6.11 -4.45
C PHE A 9 -14.31 4.71 -3.89
N LEU A 10 -13.07 4.21 -3.94
CA LEU A 10 -12.67 2.92 -3.40
C LEU A 10 -11.62 3.12 -2.32
N TYR A 11 -11.94 2.80 -1.09
CA TYR A 11 -10.98 2.64 -0.02
C TYR A 11 -10.63 1.15 0.12
N TYR A 12 -9.48 0.77 -0.41
CA TYR A 12 -9.02 -0.62 -0.44
C TYR A 12 -8.09 -0.89 0.74
N ALA A 13 -8.66 -1.05 1.93
CA ALA A 13 -7.94 -1.39 3.15
C ALA A 13 -7.66 -2.91 3.18
N THR A 14 -6.51 -3.31 2.66
CA THR A 14 -6.10 -4.71 2.68
C THR A 14 -5.59 -5.12 4.06
N TRP A 15 -5.80 -6.37 4.43
CA TRP A 15 -5.21 -6.96 5.64
C TRP A 15 -3.74 -7.35 5.44
N LEU A 16 -3.30 -7.54 4.21
CA LEU A 16 -1.90 -7.81 3.86
C LEU A 16 -1.08 -6.53 4.09
N VAL A 17 0.01 -6.61 4.76
CA VAL A 17 0.80 -7.76 5.21
C VAL A 17 0.78 -7.89 6.75
N HIS A 18 -0.33 -7.61 7.40
CA HIS A 18 -0.48 -7.64 8.84
C HIS A 18 -0.47 -9.09 9.40
N THR A 19 -0.20 -9.22 10.70
CA THR A 19 -0.30 -10.51 11.39
C THR A 19 -1.72 -11.11 11.32
N PRO A 20 -1.86 -12.43 11.34
CA PRO A 20 -0.82 -13.45 11.45
C PRO A 20 0.04 -13.53 10.18
N ILE A 21 1.37 -13.59 10.35
CA ILE A 21 2.31 -13.72 9.24
C ILE A 21 2.24 -15.14 8.70
N HIS A 22 1.41 -15.31 7.70
CA HIS A 22 1.10 -16.62 7.12
C HIS A 22 0.56 -16.45 5.70
N THR A 23 0.87 -17.38 4.82
CA THR A 23 0.27 -17.46 3.49
C THR A 23 -0.29 -18.85 3.21
N ARG A 24 -1.37 -18.91 2.42
CA ARG A 24 -1.87 -20.14 1.81
C ARG A 24 -1.23 -20.43 0.45
N ALA A 25 -0.55 -19.46 -0.12
CA ALA A 25 0.16 -19.57 -1.39
C ALA A 25 1.48 -20.33 -1.21
N GLN A 26 1.40 -21.65 -1.11
CA GLN A 26 2.55 -22.52 -0.82
C GLN A 26 3.64 -22.44 -1.89
N ASP A 27 3.27 -22.17 -3.13
CA ASP A 27 4.23 -22.00 -4.23
C ASP A 27 5.05 -20.72 -4.07
N LEU A 28 4.42 -19.61 -3.62
CA LEU A 28 5.13 -18.39 -3.28
C LEU A 28 6.05 -18.60 -2.08
N LEU A 29 5.58 -19.31 -1.06
CA LEU A 29 6.40 -19.62 0.10
C LEU A 29 7.66 -20.41 -0.30
N LYS A 30 7.52 -21.46 -1.12
CA LYS A 30 8.66 -22.22 -1.66
C LYS A 30 9.61 -21.34 -2.46
N LYS A 31 9.07 -20.53 -3.37
CA LYS A 31 9.84 -19.55 -4.15
C LYS A 31 10.72 -18.67 -3.27
N TYR A 32 10.16 -18.15 -2.17
CA TYR A 32 10.93 -17.29 -1.27
C TYR A 32 11.89 -18.05 -0.36
N CYS A 33 11.57 -19.27 0.05
CA CYS A 33 12.54 -20.13 0.74
C CYS A 33 13.75 -20.41 -0.13
N GLU A 34 13.57 -20.74 -1.40
CA GLU A 34 14.65 -20.97 -2.37
C GLU A 34 15.46 -19.69 -2.62
N LYS A 35 14.79 -18.56 -2.86
CA LYS A 35 15.40 -17.25 -3.09
C LYS A 35 16.27 -16.80 -1.91
N LEU A 36 15.80 -16.98 -0.70
CA LEU A 36 16.45 -16.58 0.53
C LEU A 36 17.45 -17.63 1.06
N LYS A 37 17.50 -18.82 0.42
CA LYS A 37 18.32 -19.96 0.84
C LYS A 37 18.06 -20.37 2.30
N VAL A 38 16.78 -20.41 2.66
CA VAL A 38 16.29 -20.89 3.96
C VAL A 38 15.54 -22.20 3.77
N GLU A 39 15.52 -23.05 4.77
CA GLU A 39 14.71 -24.28 4.72
C GLU A 39 13.22 -23.94 4.59
N TYR A 40 12.50 -24.81 3.89
CA TYR A 40 11.05 -24.67 3.78
C TYR A 40 10.45 -24.82 5.18
N PRO A 41 9.81 -23.79 5.70
CA PRO A 41 9.42 -23.80 7.11
C PRO A 41 8.30 -24.77 7.35
N THR A 42 8.56 -25.72 8.20
CA THR A 42 7.57 -26.64 8.76
C THR A 42 6.90 -26.08 10.02
N ASN A 43 7.53 -25.08 10.65
CA ASN A 43 7.06 -24.49 11.90
C ASN A 43 7.05 -22.95 11.83
N PRO A 44 5.86 -22.33 11.91
CA PRO A 44 5.71 -20.88 11.93
C PRO A 44 6.43 -20.12 13.06
N LYS A 45 6.87 -20.80 14.11
CA LYS A 45 7.57 -20.19 15.24
C LYS A 45 9.05 -19.84 14.95
N GLU A 46 9.55 -20.26 13.79
CA GLU A 46 10.94 -19.97 13.35
C GLU A 46 11.06 -18.69 12.50
N TRP A 47 10.09 -17.78 12.61
CA TRP A 47 9.95 -16.60 11.74
C TRP A 47 10.87 -15.43 12.08
N THR A 48 11.62 -15.50 13.14
CA THR A 48 12.55 -14.44 13.57
C THR A 48 13.84 -14.48 12.77
N LEU A 49 13.74 -14.28 11.46
CA LEU A 49 14.91 -14.10 10.62
C LEU A 49 15.23 -12.61 10.52
N GLU A 50 16.41 -12.23 10.97
CA GLU A 50 16.87 -10.85 10.87
C GLU A 50 16.91 -10.37 9.42
N GLY A 51 16.60 -9.09 9.23
CA GLY A 51 16.52 -8.45 7.93
C GLY A 51 15.28 -8.82 7.14
N GLN A 52 15.24 -8.49 5.85
CA GLN A 52 14.15 -8.83 4.92
C GLN A 52 14.23 -10.30 4.47
N ARG A 53 14.29 -11.22 5.41
CA ARG A 53 14.55 -12.64 5.15
C ARG A 53 13.40 -13.56 5.59
N ASN A 54 12.28 -13.00 6.00
CA ASN A 54 11.12 -13.80 6.36
C ASN A 54 10.37 -14.24 5.08
N PRO A 55 10.40 -15.54 4.71
CA PRO A 55 9.79 -16.00 3.47
C PRO A 55 8.26 -15.89 3.46
N TYR A 56 7.60 -15.99 4.62
CA TYR A 56 6.15 -15.76 4.71
C TYR A 56 5.81 -14.31 4.43
N TYR A 57 6.53 -13.38 5.02
CA TYR A 57 6.30 -11.96 4.78
C TYR A 57 6.54 -11.60 3.32
N CYS A 58 7.62 -12.11 2.72
CA CYS A 58 7.91 -11.92 1.30
C CYS A 58 6.77 -12.46 0.41
N ALA A 59 6.24 -13.64 0.72
CA ALA A 59 5.11 -14.20 0.00
C ALA A 59 3.84 -13.34 0.14
N MET A 60 3.55 -12.82 1.34
CA MET A 60 2.42 -11.92 1.57
C MET A 60 2.56 -10.59 0.82
N VAL A 61 3.78 -10.06 0.68
CA VAL A 61 4.04 -8.85 -0.12
C VAL A 61 3.74 -9.13 -1.60
N GLU A 62 4.16 -10.27 -2.14
CA GLU A 62 3.85 -10.64 -3.53
C GLU A 62 2.34 -10.91 -3.73
N GLU A 63 1.64 -11.46 -2.75
CA GLU A 63 0.18 -11.57 -2.79
C GLU A 63 -0.48 -10.19 -2.82
N LEU A 64 0.01 -9.24 -2.02
CA LEU A 64 -0.48 -7.87 -2.04
C LEU A 64 -0.27 -7.23 -3.42
N ASP A 65 0.93 -7.36 -3.98
CA ASP A 65 1.26 -6.86 -5.32
C ASP A 65 0.32 -7.44 -6.39
N TYR A 66 0.07 -8.74 -6.34
CA TYR A 66 -0.88 -9.40 -7.25
C TYR A 66 -2.30 -8.82 -7.16
N TYR A 67 -2.82 -8.58 -5.95
CA TYR A 67 -4.16 -8.02 -5.79
C TYR A 67 -4.24 -6.57 -6.24
N ILE A 68 -3.22 -5.77 -5.97
CA ILE A 68 -3.13 -4.40 -6.49
C ILE A 68 -3.06 -4.44 -8.02
N GLY A 69 -2.21 -5.29 -8.60
CA GLY A 69 -2.10 -5.49 -10.04
C GLY A 69 -3.44 -5.86 -10.68
N THR A 70 -4.26 -6.68 -10.00
CA THR A 70 -5.61 -7.02 -10.47
C THR A 70 -6.53 -5.80 -10.55
N VAL A 71 -6.48 -4.90 -9.56
CA VAL A 71 -7.24 -3.64 -9.58
C VAL A 71 -6.76 -2.73 -10.71
N LEU A 72 -5.44 -2.56 -10.85
CA LEU A 72 -4.85 -1.73 -11.90
C LEU A 72 -5.20 -2.27 -13.30
N HIS A 73 -5.10 -3.57 -13.49
CA HIS A 73 -5.50 -4.22 -14.74
C HIS A 73 -6.98 -4.02 -15.05
N TYR A 74 -7.86 -4.14 -14.05
CA TYR A 74 -9.28 -3.85 -14.25
C TYR A 74 -9.51 -2.40 -14.73
N LEU A 75 -8.81 -1.43 -14.17
CA LEU A 75 -8.94 -0.02 -14.57
C LEU A 75 -8.42 0.21 -15.99
N SER A 76 -7.33 -0.45 -16.39
CA SER A 76 -6.72 -0.32 -17.72
C SER A 76 -7.53 -1.01 -18.83
N GLU A 77 -8.28 -2.05 -18.51
CA GLU A 77 -9.08 -2.77 -19.51
C GLU A 77 -10.54 -2.29 -19.61
N THR A 78 -11.05 -1.60 -18.58
CA THR A 78 -12.46 -1.20 -18.53
C THR A 78 -12.66 0.16 -19.17
N ASP A 79 -13.59 0.24 -20.13
CA ASP A 79 -13.98 1.51 -20.73
C ASP A 79 -14.65 2.44 -19.71
N ASP A 80 -14.32 3.73 -19.72
CA ASP A 80 -15.02 4.72 -18.89
C ASP A 80 -16.38 5.06 -19.52
N PRO A 81 -17.50 4.67 -18.92
CA PRO A 81 -18.81 4.94 -19.46
C PRO A 81 -19.18 6.43 -19.49
N ARG A 82 -18.41 7.27 -18.80
CA ARG A 82 -18.58 8.73 -18.74
C ARG A 82 -17.67 9.47 -19.71
N TRP A 83 -16.69 8.77 -20.28
CA TRP A 83 -15.73 9.33 -21.22
C TRP A 83 -15.48 8.35 -22.39
N PRO A 84 -16.43 8.27 -23.35
CA PRO A 84 -16.37 7.31 -24.45
C PRO A 84 -15.04 7.33 -25.20
N GLY A 85 -14.45 6.15 -25.41
CA GLY A 85 -13.17 5.99 -26.09
C GLY A 85 -11.95 6.02 -25.16
N HIS A 86 -12.15 6.16 -23.86
CA HIS A 86 -11.12 6.17 -22.84
C HIS A 86 -11.30 5.05 -21.82
N LYS A 87 -10.23 4.68 -21.13
CA LYS A 87 -10.25 3.70 -20.05
C LYS A 87 -10.45 4.35 -18.69
N LEU A 88 -10.92 3.57 -17.70
CA LEU A 88 -11.11 4.08 -16.34
C LEU A 88 -9.81 4.62 -15.73
N GLU A 89 -8.66 4.02 -16.02
CA GLU A 89 -7.35 4.48 -15.51
C GLU A 89 -7.03 5.91 -15.92
N GLU A 90 -7.46 6.35 -17.11
CA GLU A 90 -7.22 7.70 -17.62
C GLU A 90 -7.96 8.80 -16.85
N ASN A 91 -8.95 8.41 -16.04
CA ASN A 91 -9.79 9.32 -15.25
C ASN A 91 -9.89 8.87 -13.77
N THR A 92 -8.87 8.19 -13.28
CA THR A 92 -8.85 7.68 -11.90
C THR A 92 -7.55 8.08 -11.22
N TYR A 93 -7.65 8.72 -10.04
CA TYR A 93 -6.51 8.91 -9.16
C TYR A 93 -6.30 7.66 -8.31
N ILE A 94 -5.06 7.24 -8.19
CA ILE A 94 -4.64 6.07 -7.41
C ILE A 94 -3.64 6.56 -6.37
N ILE A 95 -3.92 6.29 -5.11
CA ILE A 95 -3.03 6.59 -3.98
C ILE A 95 -2.71 5.26 -3.30
N PHE A 96 -1.42 4.93 -3.25
CA PHE A 96 -0.91 3.77 -2.53
C PHE A 96 -0.05 4.23 -1.37
N THR A 97 -0.35 3.76 -0.18
CA THR A 97 0.43 4.05 1.03
C THR A 97 0.24 2.94 2.05
N SER A 98 0.98 3.02 3.16
CA SER A 98 0.81 2.17 4.35
C SER A 98 0.33 3.01 5.53
N ASP A 99 -0.31 2.38 6.50
CA ASP A 99 -0.77 3.00 7.74
C ASP A 99 0.37 3.21 8.75
N ASN A 100 1.41 2.38 8.67
CA ASN A 100 2.62 2.44 9.51
C ASN A 100 3.77 1.64 8.88
N GLY A 101 4.95 1.81 9.43
CA GLY A 101 6.12 1.03 9.06
C GLY A 101 6.05 -0.44 9.47
N GLY A 102 6.95 -1.24 8.94
CA GLY A 102 7.01 -2.67 9.20
C GLY A 102 7.33 -3.03 10.66
N MET A 103 6.97 -4.24 11.07
CA MET A 103 7.23 -4.74 12.42
C MET A 103 8.70 -5.13 12.57
N GLU A 104 9.45 -4.31 13.28
CA GLU A 104 10.87 -4.50 13.55
C GLU A 104 11.18 -4.32 15.04
N GLY A 105 11.71 -5.37 15.67
CA GLY A 105 12.29 -5.33 17.01
C GLY A 105 11.30 -5.11 18.17
N HIS A 106 9.99 -5.12 17.95
CA HIS A 106 8.99 -5.06 19.02
C HIS A 106 8.70 -6.48 19.54
N ALA A 107 8.65 -6.62 20.87
CA ALA A 107 8.35 -7.89 21.55
C ALA A 107 9.24 -9.07 21.08
N LYS A 108 10.45 -8.80 20.61
CA LYS A 108 11.38 -9.78 20.01
C LYS A 108 10.92 -10.35 18.66
N GLU A 109 9.91 -9.74 18.04
CA GLU A 109 9.48 -10.09 16.68
C GLU A 109 10.28 -9.29 15.66
N VAL A 110 10.97 -9.98 14.76
CA VAL A 110 11.66 -9.40 13.61
C VAL A 110 11.00 -9.96 12.36
N ILE A 111 9.96 -9.27 11.90
CA ILE A 111 9.19 -9.68 10.72
C ILE A 111 9.81 -9.06 9.47
N THR A 112 10.22 -7.82 9.56
CA THR A 112 10.81 -7.05 8.47
C THR A 112 11.94 -6.17 9.01
N ASP A 113 12.71 -5.56 8.11
CA ASP A 113 13.79 -4.65 8.39
C ASP A 113 13.51 -3.33 7.67
N ASN A 114 13.45 -2.23 8.41
CA ASN A 114 13.17 -0.91 7.85
C ASN A 114 14.46 -0.13 7.54
N TYR A 115 15.63 -0.75 7.69
CA TYR A 115 16.90 -0.09 7.38
C TYR A 115 16.87 0.60 6.01
N PRO A 116 17.36 1.85 5.88
CA PRO A 116 18.16 2.62 6.85
C PRO A 116 17.35 3.43 7.90
N LEU A 117 16.03 3.29 7.94
CA LEU A 117 15.17 3.98 8.89
C LEU A 117 15.24 3.28 10.26
N ASP A 118 15.25 4.06 11.35
CA ASP A 118 15.37 3.51 12.70
C ASP A 118 14.02 2.97 13.19
N LYS A 119 14.03 1.79 13.81
CA LYS A 119 12.86 1.13 14.37
C LYS A 119 11.80 0.75 13.33
N GLY A 120 10.58 0.52 13.78
CA GLY A 120 9.44 0.12 12.96
C GLY A 120 8.11 0.41 13.64
N LYS A 121 7.10 -0.34 13.32
CA LYS A 121 5.75 -0.25 13.90
C LYS A 121 5.79 -0.09 15.42
N ILE A 122 4.89 0.73 15.98
CA ILE A 122 4.79 1.09 17.42
C ILE A 122 5.89 2.04 17.86
N SER A 123 6.68 2.61 16.94
CA SER A 123 7.70 3.61 17.22
C SER A 123 7.36 4.92 16.53
N ALA A 124 7.69 6.04 17.17
CA ALA A 124 7.64 7.36 16.56
C ALA A 124 8.89 7.67 15.69
N MET A 125 9.84 6.75 15.62
CA MET A 125 11.00 6.90 14.75
C MET A 125 10.64 6.69 13.27
N GLU A 126 11.51 7.06 12.36
CA GLU A 126 11.20 7.06 10.92
C GLU A 126 10.80 5.67 10.40
N GLY A 127 11.39 4.59 10.89
CA GLY A 127 10.97 3.24 10.50
C GLY A 127 9.54 2.90 10.87
N GLY A 128 8.94 3.60 11.83
CA GLY A 128 7.53 3.43 12.22
C GLY A 128 6.56 4.37 11.51
N THR A 129 7.03 5.53 11.06
CA THR A 129 6.16 6.62 10.58
C THR A 129 6.40 7.01 9.12
N ARG A 130 7.61 6.84 8.60
CA ARG A 130 7.96 7.14 7.20
C ARG A 130 7.65 5.94 6.33
N VAL A 131 6.52 6.01 5.66
CA VAL A 131 5.98 4.96 4.81
C VAL A 131 6.01 5.37 3.34
N PRO A 132 6.00 4.40 2.39
CA PRO A 132 5.90 4.74 0.98
C PRO A 132 4.57 5.44 0.68
N LEU A 133 4.64 6.43 -0.22
CA LEU A 133 3.49 7.09 -0.80
C LEU A 133 3.70 7.18 -2.32
N ILE A 134 2.76 6.62 -3.07
CA ILE A 134 2.75 6.69 -4.53
C ILE A 134 1.42 7.25 -4.97
N ILE A 135 1.46 8.27 -5.84
CA ILE A 135 0.25 8.89 -6.40
C ILE A 135 0.35 8.82 -7.92
N ALA A 136 -0.70 8.36 -8.56
CA ALA A 136 -0.84 8.33 -10.00
C ALA A 136 -2.24 8.83 -10.41
N GLY A 137 -2.36 9.36 -11.63
CA GLY A 137 -3.65 9.79 -12.17
C GLY A 137 -3.55 11.00 -13.09
N PRO A 138 -4.69 11.53 -13.54
CA PRO A 138 -4.75 12.66 -14.46
C PRO A 138 -3.96 13.86 -13.98
N GLY A 139 -3.04 14.36 -14.81
CA GLY A 139 -2.22 15.52 -14.49
C GLY A 139 -1.05 15.27 -13.54
N ILE A 140 -0.89 14.05 -13.02
CA ILE A 140 0.28 13.68 -12.22
C ILE A 140 1.42 13.29 -13.17
N GLN A 141 2.56 13.95 -13.00
CA GLN A 141 3.75 13.67 -13.82
C GLN A 141 4.34 12.32 -13.43
N SER A 142 4.54 11.45 -14.41
CA SER A 142 5.15 10.15 -14.22
C SER A 142 6.65 10.25 -13.94
N GLY A 143 7.17 9.35 -13.08
CA GLY A 143 8.60 9.20 -12.81
C GLY A 143 9.21 10.34 -12.00
N VAL A 144 8.41 11.12 -11.28
CA VAL A 144 8.87 12.19 -10.39
C VAL A 144 8.97 11.67 -8.97
N GLU A 145 10.06 12.00 -8.29
CA GLU A 145 10.23 11.83 -6.85
C GLU A 145 10.09 13.21 -6.17
N SER A 146 9.55 13.23 -4.96
CA SER A 146 9.33 14.44 -4.18
C SER A 146 9.77 14.24 -2.74
N ASP A 147 10.47 15.23 -2.20
CA ASP A 147 10.88 15.28 -0.79
C ASP A 147 9.85 16.02 0.10
N VAL A 148 8.70 16.37 -0.45
CA VAL A 148 7.62 17.00 0.32
C VAL A 148 7.10 16.01 1.35
N MET A 149 7.11 16.44 2.62
CA MET A 149 6.55 15.64 3.71
C MET A 149 5.04 15.69 3.66
N VAL A 150 4.42 14.52 3.54
CA VAL A 150 2.96 14.33 3.53
C VAL A 150 2.58 13.46 4.73
N ASN A 151 1.45 13.74 5.34
CA ASN A 151 0.90 12.94 6.42
C ASN A 151 -0.59 12.59 6.19
N GLY A 152 -1.15 11.73 7.01
CA GLY A 152 -2.52 11.24 6.84
C GLY A 152 -3.61 12.33 6.86
N LEU A 153 -3.34 13.51 7.46
CA LEU A 153 -4.28 14.63 7.51
C LEU A 153 -4.41 15.33 6.17
N ASP A 154 -3.38 15.23 5.31
CA ASP A 154 -3.34 15.89 4.00
C ASP A 154 -4.21 15.18 2.95
N PHE A 155 -4.52 13.89 3.13
CA PHE A 155 -5.32 13.15 2.16
C PHE A 155 -6.74 13.71 2.00
N TYR A 156 -7.38 14.14 3.08
CA TYR A 156 -8.75 14.62 2.98
C TYR A 156 -8.86 15.95 2.19
N PRO A 157 -8.08 17.01 2.50
CA PRO A 157 -8.09 18.24 1.69
C PRO A 157 -7.64 17.99 0.26
N THR A 158 -6.62 17.17 0.02
CA THR A 158 -6.16 16.80 -1.31
C THR A 158 -7.26 16.11 -2.13
N LEU A 159 -7.99 15.15 -1.54
CA LEU A 159 -9.11 14.50 -2.23
C LEU A 159 -10.24 15.47 -2.54
N LEU A 160 -10.55 16.43 -1.66
CA LEU A 160 -11.52 17.48 -1.96
C LEU A 160 -11.07 18.33 -3.14
N SER A 161 -9.80 18.73 -3.19
CA SER A 161 -9.22 19.50 -4.29
C SER A 161 -9.28 18.73 -5.63
N LEU A 162 -8.77 17.49 -5.65
CA LEU A 162 -8.75 16.64 -6.84
C LEU A 162 -10.15 16.37 -7.41
N THR A 163 -11.14 16.20 -6.53
CA THR A 163 -12.52 15.94 -6.92
C THR A 163 -13.36 17.21 -7.13
N LYS A 164 -12.75 18.39 -6.93
CA LYS A 164 -13.43 19.71 -6.96
C LYS A 164 -14.65 19.75 -6.01
N SER A 165 -14.56 19.02 -4.92
CA SER A 165 -15.58 18.99 -3.88
C SER A 165 -15.43 20.16 -2.93
N LYS A 166 -16.55 20.63 -2.38
CA LYS A 166 -16.52 21.72 -1.41
C LYS A 166 -16.02 21.23 -0.04
N LYS A 167 -15.13 22.01 0.58
CA LYS A 167 -14.78 21.82 1.97
C LYS A 167 -16.02 22.05 2.85
N PRO A 168 -16.26 21.21 3.87
CA PRO A 168 -17.32 21.47 4.86
C PRO A 168 -17.06 22.80 5.59
N GLU A 169 -18.07 23.65 5.66
CA GLU A 169 -17.93 25.00 6.24
C GLU A 169 -17.75 24.98 7.76
N ASP A 170 -18.25 23.92 8.41
CA ASP A 170 -18.22 23.71 9.85
C ASP A 170 -16.98 22.96 10.35
N LYS A 171 -16.02 22.65 9.46
CA LYS A 171 -14.80 21.88 9.78
C LYS A 171 -13.54 22.69 9.57
N ASN A 172 -12.70 22.71 10.58
CA ASN A 172 -11.29 23.07 10.42
C ASN A 172 -10.51 21.80 10.00
N LEU A 173 -9.70 21.92 8.97
CA LEU A 173 -8.82 20.84 8.51
C LEU A 173 -7.40 21.21 8.93
N ASP A 174 -6.72 20.28 9.60
CA ASP A 174 -5.33 20.48 10.04
C ASP A 174 -4.32 20.14 8.92
N GLY A 175 -4.74 19.37 7.91
CA GLY A 175 -3.94 19.07 6.74
C GLY A 175 -4.08 20.10 5.62
N SER A 176 -3.17 20.04 4.65
CA SER A 176 -3.14 20.85 3.41
C SER A 176 -3.18 19.98 2.17
N ASP A 177 -3.53 20.54 1.01
CA ASP A 177 -3.44 19.90 -0.31
C ASP A 177 -2.19 20.36 -1.09
#